data_0f9e673a1de35a15ace4670742783e76
#
_entry.id   0f9e673a1de35a15ace4670742783e76
#
_cell.length_a   1.000
_cell.length_b   1.000
_cell.length_c   1.000
_cell.angle_alpha   90.00
_cell.angle_beta   90.00
_cell.angle_gamma   90.00
#
_symmetry.space_group_name_H-M   'P 1'
#
loop_
_entity.id
_entity.type
_entity.pdbx_description
1 polymer ?
#
loop_
_entity_poly.entity_id
_entity_poly.type
_entity_poly.pdbx_seq_one_letter_code
_entity_poly.pdbx_strand_id
1 'polypeptide(L)'
;MITRIGFSFLWFLISLGSHASEVNLKNVLDSAREYFPSIQSAVQEKLIREGRLTSALGAFDLALEQDGKVWASGFYDGLSLDNQLVKPLPFANAKAFAGYRVSNDDFPIYQQELVTNDGGEFSVGMVFSLWRDRAIDDRRFKISNARLDIEQAELEIFLAQLTTQRSAAKAYWQWAAAGQRFEVYKRLTDLAEQRMDGLQARVAAGDVARIFVT
;
A
#
# COMPACT_ATOMS: atom_id res chain seq x y z
N MET A 1 58.10 -5.38 37.30
CA MET A 1 58.52 -5.04 35.93
C MET A 1 57.17 -4.90 35.12
N ILE A 2 56.69 -3.69 35.05
CA ILE A 2 55.31 -3.40 34.52
C ILE A 2 55.51 -2.69 33.19
N THR A 3 55.16 -3.38 32.11
CA THR A 3 55.22 -2.86 30.74
C THR A 3 53.92 -2.11 30.40
N ARG A 4 54.01 -0.79 30.25
CA ARG A 4 52.95 0.10 29.80
C ARG A 4 52.78 -0.08 28.27
N ILE A 5 51.60 -0.54 27.83
CA ILE A 5 51.18 -0.53 26.44
C ILE A 5 50.44 0.78 26.20
N GLY A 6 51.08 1.69 25.43
CA GLY A 6 50.48 2.93 25.02
C GLY A 6 49.46 2.71 23.88
N PHE A 7 48.22 3.10 24.12
CA PHE A 7 47.14 3.08 23.13
C PHE A 7 47.16 4.41 22.36
N SER A 8 47.76 4.41 21.18
CA SER A 8 47.73 5.56 20.27
C SER A 8 46.36 5.58 19.55
N PHE A 9 45.47 6.49 19.95
CA PHE A 9 44.21 6.75 19.32
C PHE A 9 44.45 7.65 18.10
N LEU A 10 44.51 7.04 16.91
CA LEU A 10 44.63 7.74 15.63
C LEU A 10 43.27 8.29 15.26
N TRP A 11 43.07 9.59 15.47
CA TRP A 11 41.88 10.33 14.98
C TRP A 11 41.94 10.45 13.45
N PHE A 12 41.19 9.59 12.77
CA PHE A 12 40.98 9.71 11.34
C PHE A 12 39.89 10.75 11.13
N LEU A 13 40.25 12.01 10.90
CA LEU A 13 39.39 13.07 10.46
C LEU A 13 38.97 12.79 9.01
N ILE A 14 37.84 12.12 8.83
CA ILE A 14 37.15 12.05 7.55
C ILE A 14 36.57 13.44 7.31
N SER A 15 37.23 14.25 6.53
CA SER A 15 36.65 15.46 5.95
C SER A 15 35.60 15.02 4.93
N LEU A 16 34.32 14.93 5.36
CA LEU A 16 33.20 14.90 4.44
C LEU A 16 33.19 16.25 3.71
N GLY A 17 33.79 16.30 2.53
CA GLY A 17 33.61 17.39 1.60
C GLY A 17 32.14 17.45 1.23
N SER A 18 31.40 18.36 1.86
CA SER A 18 30.04 18.73 1.41
C SER A 18 30.18 19.34 0.01
N HIS A 19 30.10 18.52 -1.00
CA HIS A 19 29.76 18.98 -2.34
C HIS A 19 28.33 19.49 -2.26
N ALA A 20 28.16 20.79 -2.06
CA ALA A 20 26.88 21.43 -2.28
C ALA A 20 26.58 21.29 -3.78
N SER A 21 25.89 20.19 -4.15
CA SER A 21 25.40 20.05 -5.51
C SER A 21 24.40 21.19 -5.75
N GLU A 22 24.58 21.93 -6.82
CA GLU A 22 23.63 22.96 -7.22
C GLU A 22 22.24 22.32 -7.30
N VAL A 23 21.33 22.81 -6.46
CA VAL A 23 19.93 22.36 -6.45
C VAL A 23 19.27 22.89 -7.72
N ASN A 24 19.13 22.03 -8.73
CA ASN A 24 18.40 22.37 -9.94
C ASN A 24 17.02 21.69 -9.97
N LEU A 25 16.13 22.23 -10.79
CA LEU A 25 14.76 21.72 -10.91
C LEU A 25 14.73 20.21 -11.25
N LYS A 26 15.60 19.76 -12.14
CA LYS A 26 15.66 18.36 -12.55
C LYS A 26 15.95 17.44 -11.36
N ASN A 27 16.97 17.75 -10.57
CA ASN A 27 17.34 16.95 -9.39
C ASN A 27 16.20 16.87 -8.38
N VAL A 28 15.46 17.97 -8.16
CA VAL A 28 14.31 18.02 -7.27
C VAL A 28 13.18 17.14 -7.80
N LEU A 29 12.90 17.17 -9.10
CA LEU A 29 11.84 16.36 -9.70
C LEU A 29 12.20 14.87 -9.71
N ASP A 30 13.44 14.52 -10.01
CA ASP A 30 13.91 13.13 -10.01
C ASP A 30 13.84 12.54 -8.59
N SER A 31 14.33 13.28 -7.60
CA SER A 31 14.24 12.87 -6.18
C SER A 31 12.80 12.76 -5.70
N ALA A 32 11.92 13.70 -6.07
CA ALA A 32 10.52 13.65 -5.71
C ALA A 32 9.82 12.43 -6.34
N ARG A 33 10.17 12.06 -7.57
CA ARG A 33 9.62 10.90 -8.25
C ARG A 33 10.02 9.58 -7.56
N GLU A 34 11.24 9.50 -7.05
CA GLU A 34 11.79 8.27 -6.49
C GLU A 34 11.39 8.06 -5.03
N TYR A 35 11.41 9.12 -4.22
CA TYR A 35 11.33 9.00 -2.76
C TYR A 35 10.05 9.56 -2.14
N PHE A 36 9.14 10.15 -2.92
CA PHE A 36 8.01 10.81 -2.31
C PHE A 36 6.98 9.81 -1.75
N PRO A 37 6.60 9.93 -0.47
CA PRO A 37 5.78 8.93 0.21
C PRO A 37 4.42 8.66 -0.45
N SER A 38 3.79 9.67 -1.06
CA SER A 38 2.50 9.48 -1.73
C SER A 38 2.56 8.53 -2.94
N ILE A 39 3.69 8.55 -3.68
CA ILE A 39 3.90 7.64 -4.81
C ILE A 39 4.11 6.23 -4.29
N GLN A 40 4.91 6.07 -3.24
CA GLN A 40 5.14 4.77 -2.61
C GLN A 40 3.85 4.19 -2.03
N SER A 41 3.02 5.04 -1.39
CA SER A 41 1.71 4.63 -0.90
C SER A 41 0.80 4.13 -2.03
N ALA A 42 0.77 4.80 -3.17
CA ALA A 42 -0.01 4.36 -4.35
C ALA A 42 0.51 3.02 -4.91
N VAL A 43 1.82 2.79 -4.91
CA VAL A 43 2.42 1.50 -5.31
C VAL A 43 2.00 0.39 -4.34
N GLN A 44 2.01 0.65 -3.02
CA GLN A 44 1.56 -0.33 -2.03
C GLN A 44 0.06 -0.64 -2.19
N GLU A 45 -0.77 0.37 -2.51
CA GLU A 45 -2.19 0.13 -2.77
C GLU A 45 -2.42 -0.78 -3.99
N LYS A 46 -1.61 -0.65 -5.05
CA LYS A 46 -1.63 -1.60 -6.17
C LYS A 46 -1.35 -3.04 -5.70
N LEU A 47 -0.34 -3.25 -4.86
CA LEU A 47 -0.02 -4.59 -4.31
C LEU A 47 -1.18 -5.16 -3.48
N ILE A 48 -1.88 -4.31 -2.72
CA ILE A 48 -3.08 -4.72 -1.98
C ILE A 48 -4.17 -5.19 -2.95
N ARG A 49 -4.39 -4.49 -4.06
CA ARG A 49 -5.39 -4.88 -5.08
C ARG A 49 -4.98 -6.17 -5.81
N GLU A 50 -3.70 -6.39 -6.07
CA GLU A 50 -3.18 -7.67 -6.58
C GLU A 50 -3.42 -8.82 -5.59
N GLY A 51 -3.24 -8.58 -4.30
CA GLY A 51 -3.61 -9.53 -3.24
C GLY A 51 -5.11 -9.86 -3.23
N ARG A 52 -5.97 -8.86 -3.46
CA ARG A 52 -7.42 -9.07 -3.60
C ARG A 52 -7.78 -9.93 -4.82
N LEU A 53 -7.08 -9.74 -5.97
CA LEU A 53 -7.24 -10.61 -7.12
C LEU A 53 -6.85 -12.06 -6.79
N THR A 54 -5.71 -12.26 -6.12
CA THR A 54 -5.27 -13.58 -5.68
C THR A 54 -6.31 -14.24 -4.77
N SER A 55 -6.86 -13.49 -3.82
CA SER A 55 -7.95 -13.95 -2.96
C SER A 55 -9.22 -14.31 -3.74
N ALA A 56 -9.58 -13.51 -4.75
CA ALA A 56 -10.74 -13.78 -5.60
C ALA A 56 -10.55 -15.05 -6.46
N LEU A 57 -9.32 -15.30 -6.94
CA LEU A 57 -8.97 -16.52 -7.66
C LEU A 57 -9.08 -17.76 -6.78
N GLY A 58 -8.76 -17.64 -5.49
CA GLY A 58 -8.92 -18.71 -4.50
C GLY A 58 -10.34 -19.22 -4.36
N ALA A 59 -11.37 -18.46 -4.80
CA ALA A 59 -12.74 -18.94 -4.84
C ALA A 59 -12.98 -20.10 -5.84
N PHE A 60 -11.98 -20.41 -6.68
CA PHE A 60 -11.97 -21.56 -7.59
C PHE A 60 -11.02 -22.66 -7.14
N ASP A 61 -10.43 -22.58 -5.98
CA ASP A 61 -9.55 -23.61 -5.46
C ASP A 61 -10.33 -24.88 -5.10
N LEU A 62 -9.60 -25.99 -5.03
CA LEU A 62 -10.14 -27.24 -4.52
C LEU A 62 -10.28 -27.12 -3.01
N ALA A 63 -11.48 -27.33 -2.50
CA ALA A 63 -11.76 -27.33 -1.07
C ALA A 63 -12.06 -28.75 -0.59
N LEU A 64 -11.53 -29.12 0.58
CA LEU A 64 -11.99 -30.29 1.34
C LEU A 64 -12.95 -29.76 2.42
N GLU A 65 -14.21 -30.12 2.28
CA GLU A 65 -15.26 -29.83 3.25
C GLU A 65 -15.48 -31.07 4.09
N GLN A 66 -15.48 -30.93 5.42
CA GLN A 66 -15.72 -32.00 6.35
C GLN A 66 -16.84 -31.61 7.32
N ASP A 67 -17.91 -32.37 7.35
CA ASP A 67 -19.02 -32.19 8.28
C ASP A 67 -19.11 -33.44 9.16
N GLY A 68 -18.92 -33.27 10.47
CA GLY A 68 -19.06 -34.34 11.46
C GLY A 68 -20.17 -34.02 12.45
N LYS A 69 -21.12 -34.91 12.61
CA LYS A 69 -22.24 -34.79 13.56
C LYS A 69 -22.29 -35.97 14.50
N VAL A 70 -22.47 -35.70 15.77
CA VAL A 70 -22.63 -36.69 16.83
C VAL A 70 -23.93 -36.36 17.56
N TRP A 71 -24.83 -37.33 17.61
CA TRP A 71 -26.04 -37.32 18.43
C TRP A 71 -25.78 -38.17 19.65
N ALA A 72 -25.46 -37.54 20.80
CA ALA A 72 -25.03 -38.22 22.02
C ALA A 72 -26.17 -38.44 23.02
N SER A 73 -27.34 -37.82 22.80
CA SER A 73 -28.54 -38.00 23.65
C SER A 73 -29.79 -37.55 22.92
N GLY A 74 -30.93 -38.23 23.15
CA GLY A 74 -32.22 -37.90 22.54
C GLY A 74 -33.03 -39.13 22.23
N PHE A 75 -33.74 -39.16 21.12
CA PHE A 75 -34.51 -40.32 20.67
C PHE A 75 -33.65 -41.42 20.03
N TYR A 76 -32.42 -41.08 19.63
CA TYR A 76 -31.43 -41.97 19.04
C TYR A 76 -30.03 -41.42 19.27
N ASP A 77 -29.06 -42.29 19.27
CA ASP A 77 -27.65 -41.94 19.21
C ASP A 77 -27.15 -42.12 17.77
N GLY A 78 -26.15 -41.36 17.34
CA GLY A 78 -25.65 -41.50 16.00
C GLY A 78 -24.39 -40.70 15.75
N LEU A 79 -23.61 -41.18 14.79
CA LEU A 79 -22.43 -40.49 14.25
C LEU A 79 -22.54 -40.43 12.74
N SER A 80 -22.33 -39.26 12.17
CA SER A 80 -22.18 -39.08 10.72
C SER A 80 -20.94 -38.26 10.44
N LEU A 81 -20.10 -38.72 9.52
CA LEU A 81 -18.94 -38.04 9.02
C LEU A 81 -19.02 -37.94 7.49
N ASP A 82 -19.15 -36.76 6.97
CA ASP A 82 -19.18 -36.46 5.53
C ASP A 82 -17.92 -35.72 5.14
N ASN A 83 -17.17 -36.24 4.19
CA ASN A 83 -15.99 -35.61 3.62
C ASN A 83 -16.24 -35.35 2.14
N GLN A 84 -16.16 -34.10 1.70
CA GLN A 84 -16.44 -33.76 0.33
C GLN A 84 -15.30 -32.91 -0.25
N LEU A 85 -14.76 -33.34 -1.37
CA LEU A 85 -13.88 -32.53 -2.22
C LEU A 85 -14.76 -31.73 -3.17
N VAL A 86 -14.66 -30.40 -3.13
CA VAL A 86 -15.46 -29.50 -3.95
C VAL A 86 -14.52 -28.65 -4.81
N LYS A 87 -14.75 -28.68 -6.14
CA LYS A 87 -14.04 -27.85 -7.11
C LYS A 87 -15.00 -26.96 -7.85
N PRO A 88 -15.04 -25.65 -7.55
CA PRO A 88 -15.76 -24.69 -8.38
C PRO A 88 -15.14 -24.58 -9.77
N LEU A 89 -15.97 -24.49 -10.80
CA LEU A 89 -15.54 -24.42 -12.20
C LEU A 89 -15.81 -23.03 -12.78
N PRO A 90 -14.99 -22.56 -13.74
CA PRO A 90 -15.07 -21.18 -14.25
C PRO A 90 -16.18 -20.94 -15.28
N PHE A 91 -17.20 -21.78 -15.33
CA PHE A 91 -18.32 -21.69 -16.26
C PHE A 91 -19.65 -22.04 -15.60
N ALA A 92 -20.73 -21.43 -16.05
CA ALA A 92 -22.11 -21.73 -15.70
C ALA A 92 -22.37 -21.83 -14.18
N ASN A 93 -21.61 -21.12 -13.34
CA ASN A 93 -21.62 -21.27 -11.87
C ASN A 93 -21.52 -22.73 -11.44
N ALA A 94 -20.75 -23.53 -12.18
CA ALA A 94 -20.65 -24.97 -11.95
C ALA A 94 -19.71 -25.28 -10.79
N LYS A 95 -20.00 -26.39 -10.12
CA LYS A 95 -19.11 -27.04 -9.14
C LYS A 95 -19.15 -28.54 -9.33
N ALA A 96 -17.99 -29.17 -9.39
CA ALA A 96 -17.83 -30.60 -9.31
C ALA A 96 -17.55 -30.99 -7.86
N PHE A 97 -18.04 -32.14 -7.45
CA PHE A 97 -17.77 -32.65 -6.12
C PHE A 97 -17.56 -34.18 -6.14
N ALA A 98 -16.77 -34.65 -5.20
CA ALA A 98 -16.61 -36.05 -4.88
C ALA A 98 -16.63 -36.20 -3.35
N GLY A 99 -17.52 -37.02 -2.84
CA GLY A 99 -17.75 -37.18 -1.40
C GLY A 99 -17.63 -38.60 -0.94
N TYR A 100 -17.26 -38.79 0.32
CA TYR A 100 -17.33 -40.04 1.05
C TYR A 100 -17.96 -39.78 2.41
N ARG A 101 -19.07 -40.45 2.65
CA ARG A 101 -19.80 -40.36 3.91
C ARG A 101 -19.81 -41.74 4.61
N VAL A 102 -19.64 -41.71 5.91
CA VAL A 102 -19.82 -42.86 6.78
C VAL A 102 -20.69 -42.43 7.94
N SER A 103 -21.63 -43.29 8.29
CA SER A 103 -22.47 -43.15 9.47
C SER A 103 -22.53 -44.47 10.26
N ASN A 104 -22.70 -44.33 11.56
CA ASN A 104 -22.87 -45.45 12.47
C ASN A 104 -24.14 -45.20 13.28
N ASP A 105 -25.00 -46.21 13.36
CA ASP A 105 -26.24 -46.32 14.13
C ASP A 105 -27.56 -46.27 13.34
N ASP A 106 -28.64 -46.62 14.00
CA ASP A 106 -29.99 -46.72 13.45
C ASP A 106 -30.67 -45.34 13.41
N PHE A 107 -30.46 -44.61 12.34
CA PHE A 107 -31.15 -43.34 12.15
C PHE A 107 -32.65 -43.54 11.89
N PRO A 108 -33.50 -42.69 12.46
CA PRO A 108 -34.96 -42.79 12.24
C PRO A 108 -35.32 -42.52 10.76
N ILE A 109 -36.50 -42.99 10.35
CA ILE A 109 -36.98 -42.91 8.95
C ILE A 109 -36.90 -41.50 8.36
N TYR A 110 -37.09 -40.46 9.18
CA TYR A 110 -37.01 -39.07 8.74
C TYR A 110 -35.56 -38.53 8.56
N GLN A 111 -34.56 -39.37 8.90
CA GLN A 111 -33.12 -39.07 8.68
C GLN A 111 -32.41 -40.19 7.90
N GLN A 112 -33.14 -40.98 7.14
CA GLN A 112 -32.54 -42.04 6.32
C GLN A 112 -31.50 -41.58 5.31
N GLU A 113 -31.49 -40.30 4.97
CA GLU A 113 -30.44 -39.69 4.15
C GLU A 113 -29.02 -39.75 4.77
N LEU A 114 -28.93 -39.94 6.08
CA LEU A 114 -27.67 -40.10 6.82
C LEU A 114 -27.21 -41.57 6.90
N VAL A 115 -28.08 -42.52 6.63
CA VAL A 115 -27.76 -43.96 6.73
C VAL A 115 -26.81 -44.34 5.60
N THR A 116 -25.71 -45.02 5.95
CA THR A 116 -24.77 -45.61 5.00
C THR A 116 -24.67 -47.11 5.25
N ASN A 117 -24.22 -47.88 4.26
CA ASN A 117 -23.81 -49.26 4.46
C ASN A 117 -22.52 -49.31 5.31
N ASP A 118 -22.15 -50.51 5.81
CA ASP A 118 -20.92 -50.74 6.60
C ASP A 118 -19.64 -50.20 5.93
N GLY A 119 -19.59 -50.11 4.61
CA GLY A 119 -18.48 -49.56 3.83
C GLY A 119 -18.59 -48.08 3.52
N GLY A 120 -19.60 -47.39 4.08
CA GLY A 120 -19.85 -45.99 3.75
C GLY A 120 -20.50 -45.79 2.36
N GLU A 121 -20.59 -44.51 1.94
CA GLU A 121 -21.20 -44.10 0.67
C GLU A 121 -20.25 -43.19 -0.11
N PHE A 122 -19.99 -43.50 -1.36
CA PHE A 122 -19.30 -42.64 -2.30
C PHE A 122 -20.28 -41.89 -3.16
N SER A 123 -20.10 -40.60 -3.28
CA SER A 123 -20.86 -39.71 -4.16
C SER A 123 -19.94 -38.93 -5.08
N VAL A 124 -20.35 -38.80 -6.33
CA VAL A 124 -19.67 -37.90 -7.29
C VAL A 124 -20.73 -37.22 -8.13
N GLY A 125 -20.52 -35.90 -8.36
CA GLY A 125 -21.50 -35.16 -9.10
C GLY A 125 -21.03 -33.80 -9.57
N MET A 126 -21.88 -33.16 -10.32
CA MET A 126 -21.69 -31.78 -10.77
C MET A 126 -23.01 -31.03 -10.67
N VAL A 127 -22.96 -29.83 -10.15
CA VAL A 127 -24.08 -28.90 -10.10
C VAL A 127 -23.74 -27.70 -10.97
N PHE A 128 -24.65 -27.24 -11.79
CA PHE A 128 -24.47 -26.05 -12.61
C PHE A 128 -25.80 -25.31 -12.79
N SER A 129 -25.69 -24.00 -13.04
CA SER A 129 -26.84 -23.13 -13.23
C SER A 129 -27.33 -23.18 -14.68
N LEU A 130 -28.61 -23.47 -14.87
CA LEU A 130 -29.21 -23.49 -16.21
C LEU A 130 -29.61 -22.10 -16.71
N TRP A 131 -30.04 -21.22 -15.80
CA TRP A 131 -30.58 -19.90 -16.16
C TRP A 131 -29.89 -18.78 -15.39
N ARG A 132 -30.13 -18.65 -14.10
CA ARG A 132 -29.55 -17.60 -13.24
C ARG A 132 -28.06 -17.86 -13.03
N ASP A 133 -27.22 -16.80 -13.00
CA ASP A 133 -25.78 -16.84 -12.72
C ASP A 133 -24.95 -17.70 -13.72
N ARG A 134 -25.55 -18.07 -14.88
CA ARG A 134 -24.88 -18.86 -15.90
C ARG A 134 -23.82 -18.06 -16.65
N ALA A 135 -24.13 -16.84 -17.05
CA ALA A 135 -23.21 -15.99 -17.84
C ALA A 135 -22.08 -15.41 -16.94
N ILE A 136 -22.47 -14.85 -15.82
CA ILE A 136 -21.58 -14.32 -14.80
C ILE A 136 -22.15 -14.65 -13.44
N ASP A 137 -21.31 -15.08 -12.51
CA ASP A 137 -21.62 -15.32 -11.11
C ASP A 137 -20.76 -14.46 -10.22
N ASP A 138 -21.03 -14.44 -8.92
CA ASP A 138 -20.30 -13.62 -7.93
C ASP A 138 -18.78 -13.87 -7.94
N ARG A 139 -18.32 -15.10 -8.18
CA ARG A 139 -16.89 -15.42 -8.24
C ARG A 139 -16.23 -14.78 -9.44
N ARG A 140 -16.81 -14.97 -10.64
CA ARG A 140 -16.28 -14.39 -11.89
C ARG A 140 -16.39 -12.87 -11.88
N PHE A 141 -17.49 -12.33 -11.34
CA PHE A 141 -17.63 -10.88 -11.16
C PHE A 141 -16.54 -10.31 -10.25
N LYS A 142 -16.28 -10.93 -9.10
CA LYS A 142 -15.19 -10.48 -8.20
C LYS A 142 -13.81 -10.50 -8.86
N ILE A 143 -13.50 -11.52 -9.66
CA ILE A 143 -12.24 -11.59 -10.41
C ILE A 143 -12.17 -10.47 -11.47
N SER A 144 -13.25 -10.28 -12.22
CA SER A 144 -13.30 -9.21 -13.23
C SER A 144 -13.12 -7.84 -12.60
N ASN A 145 -13.81 -7.59 -11.49
CA ASN A 145 -13.71 -6.34 -10.75
C ASN A 145 -12.30 -6.13 -10.18
N ALA A 146 -11.71 -7.16 -9.57
CA ALA A 146 -10.35 -7.07 -9.03
C ALA A 146 -9.28 -6.79 -10.11
N ARG A 147 -9.50 -7.25 -11.35
CA ARG A 147 -8.61 -6.89 -12.48
C ARG A 147 -8.73 -5.41 -12.85
N LEU A 148 -9.97 -4.90 -12.93
CA LEU A 148 -10.20 -3.47 -13.19
C LEU A 148 -9.64 -2.58 -12.07
N ASP A 149 -9.73 -3.03 -10.81
CA ASP A 149 -9.16 -2.33 -9.67
C ASP A 149 -7.63 -2.20 -9.77
N ILE A 150 -6.94 -3.20 -10.34
CA ILE A 150 -5.49 -3.13 -10.59
C ILE A 150 -5.18 -2.10 -11.69
N GLU A 151 -5.93 -2.11 -12.80
CA GLU A 151 -5.77 -1.12 -13.86
C GLU A 151 -6.02 0.30 -13.34
N GLN A 152 -7.03 0.49 -12.51
CA GLN A 152 -7.28 1.75 -11.83
C GLN A 152 -6.11 2.16 -10.93
N ALA A 153 -5.52 1.22 -10.16
CA ALA A 153 -4.37 1.52 -9.32
C ALA A 153 -3.14 1.99 -10.12
N GLU A 154 -2.93 1.47 -11.32
CA GLU A 154 -1.86 1.92 -12.22
C GLU A 154 -2.05 3.38 -12.64
N LEU A 155 -3.28 3.77 -12.95
CA LEU A 155 -3.61 5.17 -13.26
C LEU A 155 -3.47 6.07 -12.02
N GLU A 156 -3.82 5.57 -10.83
CA GLU A 156 -3.64 6.29 -9.56
C GLU A 156 -2.16 6.55 -9.25
N ILE A 157 -1.26 5.58 -9.52
CA ILE A 157 0.20 5.76 -9.40
C ILE A 157 0.67 6.88 -10.34
N PHE A 158 0.24 6.85 -11.60
CA PHE A 158 0.58 7.88 -12.58
C PHE A 158 0.09 9.27 -12.13
N LEU A 159 -1.13 9.36 -11.64
CA LEU A 159 -1.69 10.61 -11.10
C LEU A 159 -0.91 11.11 -9.88
N ALA A 160 -0.52 10.23 -8.96
CA ALA A 160 0.31 10.57 -7.82
C ALA A 160 1.67 11.12 -8.26
N GLN A 161 2.30 10.54 -9.28
CA GLN A 161 3.55 11.04 -9.86
C GLN A 161 3.38 12.43 -10.45
N LEU A 162 2.36 12.66 -11.27
CA LEU A 162 2.08 13.98 -11.86
C LEU A 162 1.83 15.05 -10.80
N THR A 163 1.01 14.73 -9.80
CA THR A 163 0.66 15.64 -8.72
C THR A 163 1.89 16.00 -7.89
N THR A 164 2.72 15.01 -7.57
CA THR A 164 3.97 15.21 -6.83
C THR A 164 4.96 16.07 -7.61
N GLN A 165 5.17 15.78 -8.90
CA GLN A 165 6.07 16.57 -9.75
C GLN A 165 5.59 18.01 -9.88
N ARG A 166 4.29 18.24 -10.06
CA ARG A 166 3.71 19.59 -10.09
C ARG A 166 3.97 20.35 -8.79
N SER A 167 3.77 19.70 -7.65
CA SER A 167 3.97 20.30 -6.33
C SER A 167 5.45 20.60 -6.08
N ALA A 168 6.34 19.68 -6.44
CA ALA A 168 7.79 19.87 -6.34
C ALA A 168 8.28 21.02 -7.23
N ALA A 169 7.82 21.10 -8.47
CA ALA A 169 8.15 22.21 -9.37
C ALA A 169 7.68 23.56 -8.82
N LYS A 170 6.44 23.61 -8.30
CA LYS A 170 5.91 24.82 -7.66
C LYS A 170 6.75 25.25 -6.46
N ALA A 171 7.10 24.30 -5.59
CA ALA A 171 7.92 24.58 -4.41
C ALA A 171 9.33 25.06 -4.80
N TYR A 172 9.95 24.45 -5.82
CA TYR A 172 11.25 24.90 -6.35
C TYR A 172 11.22 26.37 -6.82
N TRP A 173 10.22 26.72 -7.63
CA TRP A 173 10.13 28.11 -8.13
C TRP A 173 9.78 29.10 -7.01
N GLN A 174 9.00 28.71 -6.02
CA GLN A 174 8.76 29.55 -4.86
C GLN A 174 10.04 29.78 -4.05
N TRP A 175 10.84 28.73 -3.84
CA TRP A 175 12.15 28.85 -3.19
C TRP A 175 13.11 29.74 -3.97
N ALA A 176 13.25 29.55 -5.28
CA ALA A 176 14.09 30.37 -6.13
C ALA A 176 13.68 31.85 -6.09
N ALA A 177 12.37 32.12 -6.16
CA ALA A 177 11.85 33.50 -6.06
C ALA A 177 12.08 34.10 -4.66
N ALA A 178 11.99 33.30 -3.59
CA ALA A 178 12.31 33.78 -2.25
C ALA A 178 13.79 34.13 -2.10
N GLY A 179 14.68 33.31 -2.66
CA GLY A 179 16.11 33.58 -2.70
C GLY A 179 16.43 34.90 -3.40
N GLN A 180 15.83 35.16 -4.57
CA GLN A 180 16.01 36.43 -5.28
C GLN A 180 15.49 37.64 -4.47
N ARG A 181 14.34 37.51 -3.83
CA ARG A 181 13.81 38.56 -2.95
C ARG A 181 14.75 38.85 -1.78
N PHE A 182 15.29 37.77 -1.17
CA PHE A 182 16.25 37.92 -0.08
C PHE A 182 17.47 38.78 -0.52
N GLU A 183 18.05 38.49 -1.67
CA GLU A 183 19.17 39.29 -2.22
C GLU A 183 18.80 40.77 -2.49
N VAL A 184 17.57 41.02 -2.96
CA VAL A 184 17.07 42.38 -3.14
C VAL A 184 16.95 43.12 -1.79
N TYR A 185 16.35 42.48 -0.80
CA TYR A 185 16.22 43.07 0.55
C TYR A 185 17.57 43.31 1.20
N LYS A 186 18.52 42.39 1.05
CA LYS A 186 19.89 42.61 1.53
C LYS A 186 20.52 43.84 0.94
N ARG A 187 20.46 44.01 -0.39
CA ARG A 187 20.98 45.23 -1.05
C ARG A 187 20.26 46.52 -0.60
N LEU A 188 18.95 46.45 -0.37
CA LEU A 188 18.20 47.60 0.15
C LEU A 188 18.64 47.97 1.57
N THR A 189 18.91 46.98 2.43
CA THR A 189 19.44 47.20 3.77
C THR A 189 20.82 47.83 3.73
N ASP A 190 21.74 47.28 2.94
CA ASP A 190 23.10 47.82 2.75
C ASP A 190 23.04 49.28 2.25
N LEU A 191 22.13 49.61 1.32
CA LEU A 191 21.94 50.98 0.81
C LEU A 191 21.36 51.91 1.86
N ALA A 192 20.41 51.42 2.67
CA ALA A 192 19.83 52.19 3.77
C ALA A 192 20.89 52.54 4.84
N GLU A 193 21.74 51.59 5.19
CA GLU A 193 22.85 51.77 6.12
C GLU A 193 23.84 52.82 5.57
N GLN A 194 24.28 52.68 4.31
CA GLN A 194 25.16 53.68 3.67
C GLN A 194 24.54 55.07 3.65
N ARG A 195 23.24 55.17 3.39
CA ARG A 195 22.50 56.46 3.43
C ARG A 195 22.48 57.04 4.84
N MET A 196 22.27 56.20 5.84
CA MET A 196 22.27 56.62 7.24
C MET A 196 23.63 57.14 7.66
N ASP A 197 24.72 56.42 7.33
CA ASP A 197 26.09 56.82 7.61
C ASP A 197 26.41 58.18 6.92
N GLY A 198 26.00 58.33 5.66
CA GLY A 198 26.15 59.59 4.94
C GLY A 198 25.39 60.77 5.55
N LEU A 199 24.16 60.54 6.03
CA LEU A 199 23.39 61.55 6.75
C LEU A 199 24.02 61.91 8.10
N GLN A 200 24.51 60.93 8.86
CA GLN A 200 25.23 61.16 10.11
C GLN A 200 26.49 62.05 9.89
N ALA A 201 27.29 61.73 8.85
CA ALA A 201 28.46 62.53 8.49
C ALA A 201 28.10 64.01 8.11
N ARG A 202 27.01 64.22 7.38
CA ARG A 202 26.51 65.56 7.03
C ARG A 202 25.99 66.33 8.25
N VAL A 203 25.32 65.64 9.20
CA VAL A 203 24.91 66.24 10.48
C VAL A 203 26.13 66.66 11.31
N ALA A 204 27.18 65.82 11.35
CA ALA A 204 28.43 66.11 12.04
C ALA A 204 29.17 67.27 11.43
N ALA A 205 29.11 67.50 10.08
CA ALA A 205 29.63 68.59 9.36
C ALA A 205 28.82 69.91 9.48
N GLY A 206 27.65 69.90 10.11
CA GLY A 206 26.71 70.99 10.28
C GLY A 206 25.90 71.37 9.02
N ASP A 207 25.91 70.50 8.01
CA ASP A 207 25.25 70.71 6.71
C ASP A 207 23.72 70.35 6.76
N VAL A 208 23.31 69.52 7.69
CA VAL A 208 21.91 69.05 7.82
C VAL A 208 21.50 69.03 9.26
N ALA A 209 20.23 69.38 9.57
CA ALA A 209 19.67 69.32 10.92
C ALA A 209 19.57 67.91 11.47
N ARG A 210 19.86 67.74 12.74
CA ARG A 210 19.90 66.42 13.44
C ARG A 210 18.58 65.64 13.37
N ILE A 211 17.45 66.30 13.14
CA ILE A 211 16.13 65.67 13.00
C ILE A 211 16.03 64.69 11.83
N PHE A 212 16.92 64.78 10.84
CA PHE A 212 16.95 63.87 9.67
C PHE A 212 17.60 62.52 9.99
N VAL A 213 18.20 62.33 11.16
CA VAL A 213 18.86 61.06 11.59
C VAL A 213 18.07 60.40 12.72
N THR A 214 16.99 60.99 13.19
CA THR A 214 16.05 60.42 14.15
C THR A 214 14.91 59.75 13.41
#